data_002496d1b6f58d20a50e110222337a58
#
_entry.id   002496d1b6f58d20a50e110222337a58
#
_cell.length_a   1.000
_cell.length_b   1.000
_cell.length_c   1.000
_cell.angle_alpha   90.00
_cell.angle_beta   90.00
_cell.angle_gamma   90.00
#
_symmetry.space_group_name_H-M   'P 1'
#
loop_
_entity.id
_entity.type
_entity.pdbx_description
1 polymer ?
#
loop_
_entity_poly.entity_id
_entity_poly.type
_entity_poly.pdbx_seq_one_letter_code
_entity_poly.pdbx_strand_id
1 'polypeptide(L)'
;MYRLVLLGAVAAVAAVDAFAPTAGFFGKPALASRATTVKGFASPKARGVSGVLSLQARNAAATLPATVKPGVVTGAALRDLLNYAKEKGFAIPGVNIVGTNSINACMEAAAKYGGPVMVTFSKGGGQFIAGKSCDNTNDKASIAGCIAGALHVRAVAKLYGVPVVLHTDHCQKAWLPWIDGLMEANEEYFKQHGEPLFSSHMLDLSEESLEENIGICKKYLERFAKCNVLLEFELGVTGGEEDGVDNSDVDSSRLYTQPEEVWYSYQELSKVPNGMFSCAASFGNVHGVYAPGNVDLQPVILHNSQKYISEKLGGKDPLPMWFVFHGGSGSSVEDIRYAIEAGVVKMNIDTDTQWAFWDGIRGYEVRRLFLILSVFLSPSAPALLSCSFDNAHGLWSGISALHFTTLLCSPPLISRVVCDNVRSGF
;
A
#
# COMPACT_ATOMS: atom_id res chain seq x y z
N MET A 1 -42.54 12.18 10.63
CA MET A 1 -41.69 10.98 10.83
C MET A 1 -40.19 11.29 11.01
N TYR A 2 -39.63 12.35 10.41
CA TYR A 2 -38.20 12.71 10.53
C TYR A 2 -37.79 13.39 11.87
N ARG A 3 -38.73 13.87 12.70
CA ARG A 3 -38.43 14.48 14.00
C ARG A 3 -38.22 13.49 15.15
N LEU A 4 -38.66 12.24 15.02
CA LEU A 4 -38.45 11.22 16.06
C LEU A 4 -37.07 10.50 15.94
N VAL A 5 -36.44 10.52 14.79
CA VAL A 5 -35.12 9.87 14.60
C VAL A 5 -33.99 10.73 15.15
N LEU A 6 -34.13 12.07 15.15
CA LEU A 6 -33.11 12.97 15.71
C LEU A 6 -33.08 12.98 17.24
N LEU A 7 -34.22 12.77 17.90
CA LEU A 7 -34.29 12.67 19.36
C LEU A 7 -33.74 11.35 19.91
N GLY A 8 -33.81 10.28 19.12
CA GLY A 8 -33.22 8.97 19.47
C GLY A 8 -31.68 8.97 19.42
N ALA A 9 -31.06 9.74 18.51
CA ALA A 9 -29.62 9.82 18.37
C ALA A 9 -28.96 10.65 19.50
N VAL A 10 -29.64 11.68 20.01
CA VAL A 10 -29.14 12.51 21.13
C VAL A 10 -29.24 11.76 22.46
N ALA A 11 -30.26 10.91 22.64
CA ALA A 11 -30.41 10.09 23.85
C ALA A 11 -29.40 8.94 23.94
N ALA A 12 -28.92 8.42 22.80
CA ALA A 12 -27.90 7.35 22.77
C ALA A 12 -26.50 7.85 23.15
N VAL A 13 -26.18 9.11 22.90
CA VAL A 13 -24.87 9.70 23.27
C VAL A 13 -24.82 10.03 24.78
N ALA A 14 -25.95 10.32 25.40
CA ALA A 14 -26.02 10.60 26.86
C ALA A 14 -25.97 9.32 27.72
N ALA A 15 -26.18 8.13 27.16
CA ALA A 15 -26.20 6.87 27.90
C ALA A 15 -24.84 6.15 27.98
N VAL A 16 -23.80 6.64 27.28
CA VAL A 16 -22.46 6.04 27.31
C VAL A 16 -21.61 6.53 28.49
N ASP A 17 -21.97 7.67 29.13
CA ASP A 17 -21.23 8.17 30.29
C ASP A 17 -21.61 7.53 31.65
N ALA A 18 -22.50 6.53 31.66
CA ALA A 18 -23.01 5.91 32.91
C ALA A 18 -22.30 4.62 33.33
N PHE A 19 -21.24 4.18 32.64
CA PHE A 19 -20.47 3.01 33.05
C PHE A 19 -18.99 3.38 33.31
N ALA A 20 -18.75 4.05 34.43
CA ALA A 20 -17.42 4.10 35.03
C ALA A 20 -17.31 3.05 36.15
N PRO A 21 -16.29 2.20 36.18
CA PRO A 21 -16.11 1.26 37.28
C PRO A 21 -15.65 1.99 38.55
N THR A 22 -16.32 1.72 39.65
CA THR A 22 -15.96 2.16 41.01
C THR A 22 -14.60 1.61 41.40
N ALA A 23 -13.58 2.48 41.45
CA ALA A 23 -12.30 2.16 42.07
C ALA A 23 -12.31 2.58 43.54
N GLY A 24 -12.18 1.62 44.44
CA GLY A 24 -11.96 1.85 45.85
C GLY A 24 -10.46 2.13 46.16
N PHE A 25 -10.30 3.07 47.07
CA PHE A 25 -9.16 3.25 48.00
C PHE A 25 -7.73 3.09 47.49
N PHE A 26 -6.98 4.19 47.38
CA PHE A 26 -5.71 4.42 48.08
C PHE A 26 -5.28 5.90 47.97
N GLY A 27 -4.60 6.35 49.03
CA GLY A 27 -4.38 7.72 49.48
C GLY A 27 -3.66 8.67 48.52
N LYS A 28 -3.93 9.98 48.75
CA LYS A 28 -3.19 11.11 48.19
C LYS A 28 -1.81 11.25 48.85
N PRO A 29 -0.82 11.76 48.09
CA PRO A 29 -0.01 12.85 48.59
C PRO A 29 -0.09 14.10 47.70
N ALA A 30 -0.06 15.23 48.34
CA ALA A 30 -0.03 16.57 47.78
C ALA A 30 1.32 16.82 47.10
N LEU A 31 1.31 17.41 45.90
CA LEU A 31 2.51 18.03 45.32
C LEU A 31 2.15 19.34 44.62
N ALA A 32 2.97 20.32 44.95
CA ALA A 32 2.85 21.74 44.68
C ALA A 32 2.85 22.10 43.19
N SER A 33 2.09 23.13 42.86
CA SER A 33 2.07 23.85 41.60
C SER A 33 3.44 24.49 41.30
N ARG A 34 4.06 24.14 40.17
CA ARG A 34 5.02 25.00 39.47
C ARG A 34 4.50 25.25 38.07
N ALA A 35 4.03 26.46 37.85
CA ALA A 35 3.72 26.97 36.52
C ALA A 35 5.05 27.18 35.75
N THR A 36 5.26 26.39 34.70
CA THR A 36 6.35 26.62 33.74
C THR A 36 5.73 27.23 32.48
N THR A 37 6.06 28.50 32.24
CA THR A 37 5.67 29.25 31.05
C THR A 37 6.33 28.62 29.81
N VAL A 38 5.57 27.98 28.94
CA VAL A 38 6.06 27.48 27.64
C VAL A 38 6.07 28.65 26.66
N LYS A 39 7.26 29.10 26.27
CA LYS A 39 7.48 30.08 25.21
C LYS A 39 6.99 29.49 23.88
N GLY A 40 6.18 30.30 23.16
CA GLY A 40 5.60 29.91 21.87
C GLY A 40 6.64 29.53 20.82
N PHE A 41 6.41 28.39 20.20
CA PHE A 41 7.09 27.99 18.98
C PHE A 41 6.44 28.72 17.79
N ALA A 42 7.20 29.61 17.15
CA ALA A 42 6.80 30.26 15.91
C ALA A 42 6.79 29.22 14.78
N SER A 43 5.65 29.09 14.13
CA SER A 43 5.48 28.27 12.92
C SER A 43 6.36 28.82 11.77
N PRO A 44 7.14 27.98 11.07
CA PRO A 44 7.87 28.42 9.89
C PRO A 44 6.90 28.76 8.77
N LYS A 45 6.98 29.97 8.22
CA LYS A 45 6.23 30.39 7.03
C LYS A 45 6.63 29.49 5.84
N ALA A 46 5.66 28.74 5.33
CA ALA A 46 5.80 28.01 4.07
C ALA A 46 6.08 28.99 2.92
N ARG A 47 7.34 29.09 2.48
CA ARG A 47 7.70 29.76 1.23
C ARG A 47 7.44 28.79 0.07
N GLY A 48 6.77 29.32 -0.96
CA GLY A 48 6.28 28.58 -2.13
C GLY A 48 7.31 27.69 -2.83
N VAL A 49 7.07 26.40 -2.74
CA VAL A 49 7.80 25.34 -3.44
C VAL A 49 6.93 24.78 -4.60
N SER A 50 5.75 25.37 -4.82
CA SER A 50 4.73 24.82 -5.73
C SER A 50 5.11 24.84 -7.23
N GLY A 51 6.01 25.71 -7.65
CA GLY A 51 6.35 25.88 -9.08
C GLY A 51 7.42 24.91 -9.59
N VAL A 52 8.35 24.50 -8.74
CA VAL A 52 9.49 23.64 -9.15
C VAL A 52 9.10 22.16 -9.19
N LEU A 53 8.21 21.72 -8.28
CA LEU A 53 7.75 20.34 -8.21
C LEU A 53 6.87 19.93 -9.42
N SER A 54 6.15 20.88 -10.05
CA SER A 54 5.31 20.56 -11.21
C SER A 54 6.12 20.33 -12.50
N LEU A 55 7.32 20.92 -12.62
CA LEU A 55 8.19 20.70 -13.78
C LEU A 55 8.93 19.35 -13.69
N GLN A 56 9.37 18.96 -12.49
CA GLN A 56 10.08 17.70 -12.28
C GLN A 56 9.17 16.48 -12.45
N ALA A 57 7.92 16.55 -11.98
CA ALA A 57 6.93 15.50 -12.18
C ALA A 57 6.59 15.28 -13.68
N ARG A 58 6.51 16.35 -14.49
CA ARG A 58 6.31 16.25 -15.94
C ARG A 58 7.49 15.63 -16.67
N ASN A 59 8.71 15.82 -16.19
CA ASN A 59 9.90 15.25 -16.80
C ASN A 59 10.09 13.77 -16.49
N ALA A 60 9.68 13.27 -15.31
CA ALA A 60 9.74 11.85 -14.97
C ALA A 60 8.78 11.01 -15.83
N ALA A 61 7.58 11.49 -16.11
CA ALA A 61 6.64 10.82 -17.01
C ALA A 61 7.14 10.76 -18.47
N ALA A 62 8.00 11.69 -18.88
CA ALA A 62 8.58 11.72 -20.23
C ALA A 62 9.67 10.69 -20.47
N THR A 63 10.14 10.00 -19.44
CA THR A 63 11.28 9.05 -19.51
C THR A 63 10.89 7.58 -19.43
N LEU A 64 9.62 7.24 -19.14
CA LEU A 64 9.18 5.85 -19.08
C LEU A 64 9.35 5.12 -20.42
N PRO A 65 9.60 3.80 -20.42
CA PRO A 65 9.69 3.02 -21.66
C PRO A 65 8.47 3.25 -22.56
N ALA A 66 8.69 3.28 -23.88
CA ALA A 66 7.66 3.56 -24.85
C ALA A 66 6.47 2.58 -24.82
N THR A 67 6.68 1.37 -24.31
CA THR A 67 5.67 0.33 -24.09
C THR A 67 4.76 0.64 -22.89
N VAL A 68 5.24 1.41 -21.89
CA VAL A 68 4.52 1.75 -20.67
C VAL A 68 3.65 2.96 -20.92
N LYS A 69 2.35 2.75 -20.96
CA LYS A 69 1.34 3.79 -21.22
C LYS A 69 0.47 4.03 -20.00
N PRO A 70 -0.15 5.22 -19.88
CA PRO A 70 -1.21 5.46 -18.90
C PRO A 70 -2.33 4.42 -19.00
N GLY A 71 -2.79 3.93 -17.85
CA GLY A 71 -3.73 2.84 -17.73
C GLY A 71 -3.11 1.64 -17.03
N VAL A 72 -3.76 0.48 -17.08
CA VAL A 72 -3.24 -0.74 -16.45
C VAL A 72 -2.14 -1.33 -17.30
N VAL A 73 -1.00 -1.60 -16.68
CA VAL A 73 0.23 -2.13 -17.31
C VAL A 73 0.32 -3.62 -17.07
N THR A 74 0.42 -4.42 -18.15
CA THR A 74 0.44 -5.89 -18.10
C THR A 74 1.49 -6.47 -19.04
N GLY A 75 1.85 -7.74 -18.87
CA GLY A 75 2.67 -8.51 -19.81
C GLY A 75 4.03 -7.88 -20.11
N ALA A 76 4.34 -7.70 -21.38
CA ALA A 76 5.62 -7.15 -21.81
C ALA A 76 5.85 -5.71 -21.29
N ALA A 77 4.83 -4.88 -21.26
CA ALA A 77 4.93 -3.53 -20.73
C ALA A 77 5.25 -3.52 -19.21
N LEU A 78 4.70 -4.48 -18.45
CA LEU A 78 5.06 -4.67 -17.04
C LEU A 78 6.52 -5.09 -16.90
N ARG A 79 6.99 -6.03 -17.71
CA ARG A 79 8.41 -6.44 -17.75
C ARG A 79 9.33 -5.25 -18.02
N ASP A 80 8.99 -4.43 -19.01
CA ASP A 80 9.76 -3.24 -19.35
C ASP A 80 9.75 -2.22 -18.21
N LEU A 81 8.61 -2.05 -17.52
CA LEU A 81 8.51 -1.17 -16.37
C LEU A 81 9.37 -1.63 -15.19
N LEU A 82 9.35 -2.94 -14.86
CA LEU A 82 10.17 -3.49 -13.76
C LEU A 82 11.67 -3.41 -14.08
N ASN A 83 12.07 -3.70 -15.33
CA ASN A 83 13.44 -3.53 -15.77
C ASN A 83 13.88 -2.07 -15.72
N TYR A 84 13.02 -1.16 -16.11
CA TYR A 84 13.28 0.28 -16.03
C TYR A 84 13.41 0.75 -14.58
N ALA A 85 12.56 0.25 -13.67
CA ALA A 85 12.66 0.55 -12.24
C ALA A 85 14.02 0.09 -11.68
N LYS A 86 14.45 -1.12 -12.03
CA LYS A 86 15.76 -1.67 -11.66
C LYS A 86 16.92 -0.85 -12.25
N GLU A 87 16.85 -0.49 -13.53
CA GLU A 87 17.88 0.31 -14.21
C GLU A 87 18.00 1.72 -13.63
N LYS A 88 16.88 2.35 -13.31
CA LYS A 88 16.85 3.74 -12.80
C LYS A 88 16.93 3.83 -11.29
N GLY A 89 16.99 2.72 -10.58
CA GLY A 89 17.15 2.69 -9.13
C GLY A 89 15.96 3.26 -8.38
N PHE A 90 14.73 2.81 -8.70
CA PHE A 90 13.54 3.13 -7.92
C PHE A 90 12.65 1.90 -7.72
N ALA A 91 11.88 1.88 -6.65
CA ALA A 91 10.84 0.89 -6.40
C ALA A 91 9.46 1.49 -6.66
N ILE A 92 8.58 0.71 -7.28
CA ILE A 92 7.17 1.08 -7.47
C ILE A 92 6.46 0.90 -6.12
N PRO A 93 5.78 1.92 -5.58
CA PRO A 93 5.00 1.75 -4.36
C PRO A 93 3.81 0.81 -4.59
N GLY A 94 3.77 -0.29 -3.85
CA GLY A 94 2.63 -1.20 -3.74
C GLY A 94 1.75 -0.76 -2.58
N VAL A 95 0.57 -0.22 -2.88
CA VAL A 95 -0.30 0.38 -1.89
C VAL A 95 -1.55 -0.46 -1.71
N ASN A 96 -1.74 -1.01 -0.51
CA ASN A 96 -2.94 -1.77 -0.17
C ASN A 96 -4.16 -0.86 -0.12
N ILE A 97 -5.25 -1.30 -0.73
CA ILE A 97 -6.48 -0.51 -0.87
C ILE A 97 -7.68 -1.28 -0.33
N VAL A 98 -8.67 -0.54 0.13
CA VAL A 98 -9.92 -1.09 0.70
C VAL A 98 -11.19 -0.49 0.08
N GLY A 99 -11.07 0.32 -0.96
CA GLY A 99 -12.24 0.94 -1.62
C GLY A 99 -11.85 1.88 -2.75
N THR A 100 -12.84 2.38 -3.50
CA THR A 100 -12.62 3.29 -4.63
C THR A 100 -11.98 4.60 -4.20
N ASN A 101 -12.21 5.06 -2.96
CA ASN A 101 -11.59 6.24 -2.38
C ASN A 101 -10.06 6.07 -2.24
N SER A 102 -9.59 4.97 -1.66
CA SER A 102 -8.16 4.68 -1.55
C SER A 102 -7.51 4.42 -2.92
N ILE A 103 -8.20 3.71 -3.84
CA ILE A 103 -7.75 3.52 -5.22
C ILE A 103 -7.54 4.88 -5.91
N ASN A 104 -8.53 5.78 -5.85
CA ASN A 104 -8.45 7.10 -6.49
C ASN A 104 -7.32 7.93 -5.88
N ALA A 105 -7.17 7.91 -4.56
CA ALA A 105 -6.10 8.64 -3.87
C ALA A 105 -4.71 8.18 -4.30
N CYS A 106 -4.49 6.86 -4.49
CA CYS A 106 -3.23 6.32 -5.02
C CYS A 106 -2.93 6.85 -6.43
N MET A 107 -3.93 6.85 -7.31
CA MET A 107 -3.76 7.33 -8.69
C MET A 107 -3.56 8.85 -8.75
N GLU A 108 -4.25 9.62 -7.91
CA GLU A 108 -4.04 11.07 -7.78
C GLU A 108 -2.63 11.40 -7.29
N ALA A 109 -2.13 10.66 -6.29
CA ALA A 109 -0.76 10.80 -5.80
C ALA A 109 0.25 10.48 -6.91
N ALA A 110 0.07 9.35 -7.61
CA ALA A 110 0.92 8.96 -8.74
C ALA A 110 0.92 10.02 -9.87
N ALA A 111 -0.25 10.57 -10.22
CA ALA A 111 -0.36 11.64 -11.20
C ALA A 111 0.36 12.92 -10.78
N LYS A 112 0.27 13.25 -9.50
CA LYS A 112 0.94 14.44 -8.93
C LYS A 112 2.47 14.32 -8.96
N TYR A 113 2.99 13.13 -8.68
CA TYR A 113 4.44 12.87 -8.66
C TYR A 113 4.99 12.42 -10.02
N GLY A 114 4.12 12.03 -10.96
CA GLY A 114 4.49 11.67 -12.32
C GLY A 114 5.12 10.29 -12.45
N GLY A 115 4.81 9.36 -11.54
CA GLY A 115 5.35 8.00 -11.49
C GLY A 115 4.29 6.90 -11.60
N PRO A 116 4.71 5.64 -11.82
CA PRO A 116 3.82 4.49 -11.75
C PRO A 116 3.41 4.19 -10.30
N VAL A 117 2.28 3.51 -10.13
CA VAL A 117 1.81 2.99 -8.83
C VAL A 117 1.30 1.56 -8.99
N MET A 118 1.48 0.75 -7.97
CA MET A 118 0.87 -0.56 -7.86
C MET A 118 -0.30 -0.48 -6.89
N VAL A 119 -1.50 -0.78 -7.40
CA VAL A 119 -2.73 -0.85 -6.61
C VAL A 119 -2.88 -2.30 -6.17
N THR A 120 -2.82 -2.52 -4.87
CA THR A 120 -2.67 -3.84 -4.26
C THR A 120 -3.92 -4.25 -3.49
N PHE A 121 -4.42 -5.44 -3.78
CA PHE A 121 -5.62 -6.01 -3.17
C PHE A 121 -5.24 -7.18 -2.28
N SER A 122 -5.46 -7.08 -0.98
CA SER A 122 -5.46 -8.24 -0.12
C SER A 122 -6.81 -8.97 -0.19
N LYS A 123 -6.85 -10.23 0.25
CA LYS A 123 -8.11 -11.00 0.35
C LYS A 123 -9.15 -10.29 1.22
N GLY A 124 -8.69 -9.76 2.38
CA GLY A 124 -9.51 -8.97 3.31
C GLY A 124 -9.98 -7.66 2.69
N GLY A 125 -9.12 -6.95 1.97
CA GLY A 125 -9.44 -5.73 1.22
C GLY A 125 -10.48 -5.97 0.14
N GLY A 126 -10.37 -7.07 -0.60
CA GLY A 126 -11.37 -7.50 -1.58
C GLY A 126 -12.74 -7.71 -0.94
N GLN A 127 -12.81 -8.45 0.18
CA GLN A 127 -14.07 -8.60 0.91
C GLN A 127 -14.63 -7.27 1.40
N PHE A 128 -13.76 -6.34 1.81
CA PHE A 128 -14.21 -5.02 2.25
C PHE A 128 -14.83 -4.20 1.10
N ILE A 129 -14.24 -4.27 -0.10
CA ILE A 129 -14.79 -3.63 -1.31
C ILE A 129 -16.18 -4.17 -1.66
N ALA A 130 -16.37 -5.49 -1.59
CA ALA A 130 -17.67 -6.12 -1.82
C ALA A 130 -18.70 -5.82 -0.71
N GLY A 131 -18.20 -5.62 0.52
CA GLY A 131 -18.99 -5.44 1.74
C GLY A 131 -18.83 -6.60 2.70
N LYS A 132 -18.39 -6.32 3.93
CA LYS A 132 -18.11 -7.33 4.97
C LYS A 132 -19.33 -8.18 5.36
N SER A 133 -20.56 -7.72 5.08
CA SER A 133 -21.81 -8.48 5.32
C SER A 133 -22.22 -9.41 4.16
N CYS A 134 -21.50 -9.34 3.02
CA CYS A 134 -21.75 -10.25 1.91
C CYS A 134 -21.33 -11.68 2.26
N ASP A 135 -22.06 -12.67 1.70
CA ASP A 135 -21.66 -14.07 1.78
C ASP A 135 -20.28 -14.28 1.15
N ASN A 136 -19.31 -14.69 1.96
CA ASN A 136 -17.95 -14.98 1.52
C ASN A 136 -17.63 -16.48 1.50
N THR A 137 -18.65 -17.33 1.43
CA THR A 137 -18.48 -18.78 1.24
C THR A 137 -17.71 -19.02 -0.06
N ASN A 138 -16.62 -19.81 0.01
CA ASN A 138 -15.70 -20.05 -1.10
C ASN A 138 -15.09 -18.75 -1.66
N ASP A 139 -14.81 -17.79 -0.79
CA ASP A 139 -14.16 -16.50 -1.11
C ASP A 139 -14.91 -15.61 -2.13
N LYS A 140 -16.19 -15.85 -2.35
CA LYS A 140 -17.01 -15.14 -3.37
C LYS A 140 -16.98 -13.64 -3.24
N ALA A 141 -17.14 -13.11 -2.01
CA ALA A 141 -17.13 -11.67 -1.78
C ALA A 141 -15.72 -11.11 -1.98
N SER A 142 -14.68 -11.80 -1.50
CA SER A 142 -13.29 -11.40 -1.70
C SER A 142 -12.92 -11.37 -3.19
N ILE A 143 -13.29 -12.39 -3.96
CA ILE A 143 -13.09 -12.46 -5.41
C ILE A 143 -13.84 -11.33 -6.12
N ALA A 144 -15.15 -11.19 -5.85
CA ALA A 144 -15.98 -10.18 -6.48
C ALA A 144 -15.51 -8.75 -6.20
N GLY A 145 -15.07 -8.47 -4.97
CA GLY A 145 -14.55 -7.17 -4.59
C GLY A 145 -13.24 -6.83 -5.27
N CYS A 146 -12.30 -7.78 -5.38
CA CYS A 146 -11.07 -7.59 -6.13
C CYS A 146 -11.35 -7.32 -7.62
N ILE A 147 -12.27 -8.08 -8.25
CA ILE A 147 -12.69 -7.87 -9.64
C ILE A 147 -13.31 -6.47 -9.81
N ALA A 148 -14.23 -6.07 -8.92
CA ALA A 148 -14.87 -4.76 -8.97
C ALA A 148 -13.84 -3.62 -8.85
N GLY A 149 -12.89 -3.73 -7.92
CA GLY A 149 -11.81 -2.77 -7.76
C GLY A 149 -10.90 -2.71 -8.99
N ALA A 150 -10.53 -3.86 -9.56
CA ALA A 150 -9.70 -3.93 -10.77
C ALA A 150 -10.40 -3.27 -11.97
N LEU A 151 -11.70 -3.52 -12.16
CA LEU A 151 -12.50 -2.89 -13.21
C LEU A 151 -12.63 -1.37 -12.99
N HIS A 152 -12.77 -0.92 -11.73
CA HIS A 152 -12.73 0.51 -11.42
C HIS A 152 -11.42 1.15 -11.86
N VAL A 153 -10.28 0.57 -11.48
CA VAL A 153 -8.96 1.08 -11.92
C VAL A 153 -8.87 1.12 -13.45
N ARG A 154 -9.28 0.05 -14.15
CA ARG A 154 -9.25 0.00 -15.61
C ARG A 154 -10.10 1.08 -16.27
N ALA A 155 -11.23 1.43 -15.66
CA ALA A 155 -12.09 2.48 -16.16
C ALA A 155 -11.48 3.89 -16.02
N VAL A 156 -10.74 4.15 -14.93
CA VAL A 156 -10.35 5.53 -14.59
C VAL A 156 -8.83 5.82 -14.69
N ALA A 157 -7.94 4.82 -14.67
CA ALA A 157 -6.49 5.03 -14.66
C ALA A 157 -5.98 5.89 -15.82
N LYS A 158 -6.55 5.73 -17.03
CA LYS A 158 -6.21 6.56 -18.19
C LYS A 158 -6.58 8.02 -18.01
N LEU A 159 -7.63 8.32 -17.22
CA LEU A 159 -8.05 9.69 -16.93
C LEU A 159 -7.05 10.41 -16.01
N TYR A 160 -6.42 9.65 -15.10
CA TYR A 160 -5.35 10.18 -14.26
C TYR A 160 -4.01 10.34 -15.01
N GLY A 161 -3.89 9.71 -16.18
CA GLY A 161 -2.68 9.79 -17.00
C GLY A 161 -1.48 9.03 -16.45
N VAL A 162 -1.71 8.03 -15.59
CA VAL A 162 -0.66 7.27 -14.89
C VAL A 162 -0.64 5.81 -15.29
N PRO A 163 0.54 5.17 -15.36
CA PRO A 163 0.67 3.72 -15.42
C PRO A 163 0.33 3.09 -14.07
N VAL A 164 -0.54 2.09 -14.06
CA VAL A 164 -0.96 1.39 -12.85
C VAL A 164 -0.73 -0.11 -13.01
N VAL A 165 -0.11 -0.74 -12.02
CA VAL A 165 -0.02 -2.19 -11.92
C VAL A 165 -1.10 -2.67 -10.97
N LEU A 166 -1.93 -3.64 -11.38
CA LEU A 166 -2.93 -4.28 -10.53
C LEU A 166 -2.34 -5.56 -9.94
N HIS A 167 -2.25 -5.62 -8.63
CA HIS A 167 -1.63 -6.70 -7.90
C HIS A 167 -2.54 -7.25 -6.82
N THR A 168 -2.47 -8.54 -6.54
CA THR A 168 -3.06 -9.12 -5.33
C THR A 168 -1.96 -9.57 -4.39
N ASP A 169 -2.13 -9.25 -3.12
CA ASP A 169 -1.16 -9.45 -2.07
C ASP A 169 -1.33 -10.80 -1.38
N HIS A 170 -0.49 -11.12 -0.46
CA HIS A 170 -0.33 -12.36 0.29
C HIS A 170 -1.46 -13.39 0.14
N CYS A 171 -1.17 -14.49 -0.53
CA CYS A 171 -2.05 -15.64 -0.63
C CYS A 171 -1.37 -16.88 -0.05
N GLN A 172 -1.64 -17.18 1.21
CA GLN A 172 -1.18 -18.41 1.85
C GLN A 172 -1.84 -19.66 1.21
N LYS A 173 -1.26 -20.81 1.44
CA LYS A 173 -1.70 -22.09 0.84
C LYS A 173 -3.19 -22.37 0.99
N ALA A 174 -3.77 -22.08 2.16
CA ALA A 174 -5.19 -22.26 2.42
C ALA A 174 -6.09 -21.36 1.57
N TRP A 175 -5.56 -20.28 0.97
CA TRP A 175 -6.29 -19.30 0.17
C TRP A 175 -6.08 -19.46 -1.34
N LEU A 176 -5.38 -20.50 -1.79
CA LEU A 176 -5.21 -20.76 -3.22
C LEU A 176 -6.53 -20.77 -4.03
N PRO A 177 -7.69 -21.25 -3.49
CA PRO A 177 -8.98 -21.13 -4.18
C PRO A 177 -9.39 -19.68 -4.50
N TRP A 178 -8.96 -18.69 -3.69
CA TRP A 178 -9.18 -17.26 -3.99
C TRP A 178 -8.41 -16.85 -5.25
N ILE A 179 -7.14 -17.23 -5.37
CA ILE A 179 -6.35 -16.98 -6.59
C ILE A 179 -6.91 -17.73 -7.79
N ASP A 180 -7.44 -18.96 -7.60
CA ASP A 180 -8.07 -19.68 -8.69
C ASP A 180 -9.25 -18.92 -9.29
N GLY A 181 -10.14 -18.37 -8.43
CA GLY A 181 -11.26 -17.54 -8.88
C GLY A 181 -10.84 -16.23 -9.54
N LEU A 182 -9.75 -15.62 -9.09
CA LEU A 182 -9.19 -14.43 -9.73
C LEU A 182 -8.54 -14.77 -11.08
N MET A 183 -7.92 -15.93 -11.19
CA MET A 183 -7.35 -16.42 -12.46
C MET A 183 -8.42 -16.76 -13.48
N GLU A 184 -9.56 -17.31 -13.07
CA GLU A 184 -10.72 -17.48 -13.95
C GLU A 184 -11.17 -16.14 -14.55
N ALA A 185 -11.23 -15.09 -13.73
CA ALA A 185 -11.54 -13.75 -14.19
C ALA A 185 -10.45 -13.18 -15.14
N ASN A 186 -9.16 -13.42 -14.85
CA ASN A 186 -8.05 -13.05 -15.73
C ASN A 186 -8.15 -13.74 -17.09
N GLU A 187 -8.40 -15.04 -17.10
CA GLU A 187 -8.50 -15.86 -18.31
C GLU A 187 -9.69 -15.43 -19.19
N GLU A 188 -10.82 -15.13 -18.55
CA GLU A 188 -12.01 -14.64 -19.26
C GLU A 188 -11.78 -13.22 -19.83
N TYR A 189 -11.18 -12.33 -19.02
CA TYR A 189 -10.84 -10.97 -19.49
C TYR A 189 -9.81 -11.02 -20.63
N PHE A 190 -8.82 -11.93 -20.53
CA PHE A 190 -7.81 -12.11 -21.56
C PHE A 190 -8.40 -12.57 -22.91
N LYS A 191 -9.38 -13.49 -22.89
CA LYS A 191 -10.09 -13.93 -24.09
C LYS A 191 -10.80 -12.76 -24.79
N GLN A 192 -11.37 -11.83 -23.99
CA GLN A 192 -12.17 -10.73 -24.53
C GLN A 192 -11.32 -9.53 -24.98
N HIS A 193 -10.21 -9.26 -24.30
CA HIS A 193 -9.45 -8.01 -24.44
C HIS A 193 -8.01 -8.20 -24.90
N GLY A 194 -7.47 -9.44 -24.91
CA GLY A 194 -6.07 -9.75 -25.27
C GLY A 194 -5.06 -9.37 -24.17
N GLU A 195 -5.54 -8.96 -22.99
CA GLU A 195 -4.74 -8.64 -21.80
C GLU A 195 -5.43 -9.15 -20.52
N PRO A 196 -4.70 -9.55 -19.46
CA PRO A 196 -5.30 -10.04 -18.23
C PRO A 196 -5.98 -8.90 -17.44
N LEU A 197 -6.95 -9.23 -16.59
CA LEU A 197 -7.61 -8.27 -15.71
C LEU A 197 -6.65 -7.68 -14.68
N PHE A 198 -5.85 -8.54 -14.02
CA PHE A 198 -4.77 -8.19 -13.09
C PHE A 198 -3.40 -8.31 -13.76
N SER A 199 -2.45 -7.51 -13.33
CA SER A 199 -1.06 -7.53 -13.82
C SER A 199 -0.22 -8.63 -13.18
N SER A 200 -0.49 -8.90 -11.89
CA SER A 200 0.29 -9.82 -11.06
C SER A 200 -0.51 -10.36 -9.88
N HIS A 201 -0.11 -11.54 -9.39
CA HIS A 201 -0.62 -12.14 -8.17
C HIS A 201 0.54 -12.63 -7.31
N MET A 202 0.40 -12.53 -5.98
CA MET A 202 1.35 -13.08 -5.04
C MET A 202 0.86 -14.42 -4.49
N LEU A 203 1.78 -15.36 -4.34
CA LEU A 203 1.63 -16.58 -3.55
C LEU A 203 2.60 -16.52 -2.38
N ASP A 204 2.08 -16.45 -1.18
CA ASP A 204 2.85 -16.51 0.05
C ASP A 204 2.79 -17.92 0.63
N LEU A 205 3.79 -18.70 0.25
CA LEU A 205 3.96 -20.07 0.71
C LEU A 205 5.22 -20.20 1.59
N SER A 206 5.60 -19.09 2.24
CA SER A 206 6.79 -19.00 3.08
C SER A 206 6.75 -19.92 4.31
N GLU A 207 5.56 -20.35 4.72
CA GLU A 207 5.40 -21.34 5.81
C GLU A 207 5.70 -22.77 5.37
N GLU A 208 5.63 -23.07 4.06
CA GLU A 208 5.87 -24.40 3.50
C GLU A 208 7.37 -24.67 3.32
N SER A 209 7.74 -25.95 3.05
CA SER A 209 9.12 -26.23 2.63
C SER A 209 9.47 -25.55 1.30
N LEU A 210 10.74 -25.24 1.09
CA LEU A 210 11.20 -24.59 -0.14
C LEU A 210 10.74 -25.33 -1.41
N GLU A 211 10.84 -26.67 -1.40
CA GLU A 211 10.46 -27.52 -2.51
C GLU A 211 8.95 -27.49 -2.76
N GLU A 212 8.13 -27.49 -1.69
CA GLU A 212 6.69 -27.42 -1.80
C GLU A 212 6.24 -26.04 -2.28
N ASN A 213 6.78 -24.97 -1.67
CA ASN A 213 6.54 -23.59 -2.07
C ASN A 213 6.78 -23.42 -3.57
N ILE A 214 7.99 -23.70 -4.02
CA ILE A 214 8.38 -23.50 -5.42
C ILE A 214 7.67 -24.48 -6.36
N GLY A 215 7.37 -25.69 -5.91
CA GLY A 215 6.57 -26.65 -6.67
C GLY A 215 5.15 -26.17 -6.95
N ILE A 216 4.51 -25.52 -5.98
CA ILE A 216 3.18 -24.89 -6.15
C ILE A 216 3.30 -23.63 -7.01
N CYS A 217 4.23 -22.73 -6.68
CA CYS A 217 4.50 -21.52 -7.45
C CYS A 217 4.72 -21.80 -8.94
N LYS A 218 5.46 -22.84 -9.26
CA LYS A 218 5.71 -23.28 -10.66
C LYS A 218 4.42 -23.66 -11.39
N LYS A 219 3.53 -24.43 -10.75
CA LYS A 219 2.23 -24.80 -11.35
C LYS A 219 1.36 -23.58 -11.63
N TYR A 220 1.33 -22.61 -10.69
CA TYR A 220 0.60 -21.37 -10.90
C TYR A 220 1.27 -20.50 -11.98
N LEU A 221 2.60 -20.41 -12.01
CA LEU A 221 3.34 -19.68 -13.05
C LEU A 221 3.07 -20.24 -14.45
N GLU A 222 2.93 -21.56 -14.61
CA GLU A 222 2.53 -22.18 -15.88
C GLU A 222 1.13 -21.72 -16.34
N ARG A 223 0.21 -21.47 -15.40
CA ARG A 223 -1.11 -20.91 -15.68
C ARG A 223 -1.04 -19.42 -15.98
N PHE A 224 -0.31 -18.67 -15.16
CA PHE A 224 -0.12 -17.22 -15.27
C PHE A 224 0.54 -16.82 -16.58
N ALA A 225 1.55 -17.55 -17.00
CA ALA A 225 2.29 -17.31 -18.25
C ALA A 225 1.38 -17.33 -19.50
N LYS A 226 0.28 -18.10 -19.49
CA LYS A 226 -0.68 -18.16 -20.61
C LYS A 226 -1.45 -16.85 -20.80
N CYS A 227 -1.59 -16.06 -19.74
CA CYS A 227 -2.27 -14.77 -19.75
C CYS A 227 -1.32 -13.60 -19.55
N ASN A 228 0.00 -13.81 -19.53
CA ASN A 228 1.02 -12.80 -19.28
C ASN A 228 0.90 -12.12 -17.90
N VAL A 229 0.51 -12.87 -16.87
CA VAL A 229 0.44 -12.43 -15.48
C VAL A 229 1.77 -12.72 -14.79
N LEU A 230 2.25 -11.80 -13.96
CA LEU A 230 3.47 -11.98 -13.18
C LEU A 230 3.13 -12.68 -11.87
N LEU A 231 3.97 -13.65 -11.47
CA LEU A 231 3.95 -14.26 -10.15
C LEU A 231 4.90 -13.52 -9.21
N GLU A 232 4.42 -13.10 -8.06
CA GLU A 232 5.25 -12.76 -6.90
C GLU A 232 5.23 -13.94 -5.94
N PHE A 233 6.40 -14.37 -5.47
CA PHE A 233 6.51 -15.46 -4.48
C PHE A 233 7.36 -15.01 -3.30
N GLU A 234 7.14 -15.60 -2.12
CA GLU A 234 7.83 -15.25 -0.89
C GLU A 234 8.79 -16.34 -0.44
N LEU A 235 9.99 -15.92 0.01
CA LEU A 235 11.00 -16.75 0.67
C LEU A 235 11.37 -16.20 2.02
N GLY A 236 11.48 -17.07 3.00
CA GLY A 236 11.57 -16.69 4.40
C GLY A 236 10.22 -16.17 4.89
N VAL A 237 10.11 -15.85 6.16
CA VAL A 237 8.88 -15.33 6.77
C VAL A 237 9.07 -13.86 7.08
N THR A 238 8.15 -13.01 6.61
CA THR A 238 8.08 -11.63 7.08
C THR A 238 7.48 -11.63 8.48
N GLY A 239 8.18 -11.04 9.46
CA GLY A 239 7.73 -10.97 10.84
C GLY A 239 6.52 -10.05 11.04
N GLY A 240 5.93 -10.04 12.25
CA GLY A 240 4.79 -9.20 12.61
C GLY A 240 3.44 -9.80 12.26
N GLU A 241 2.40 -8.96 12.19
CA GLU A 241 1.02 -9.37 11.91
C GLU A 241 0.48 -8.70 10.66
N GLU A 242 -0.07 -9.50 9.73
CA GLU A 242 -0.77 -9.02 8.54
C GLU A 242 -1.94 -9.94 8.19
N ASP A 243 -3.10 -9.34 7.85
CA ASP A 243 -4.35 -10.02 7.44
C ASP A 243 -4.79 -11.18 8.38
N GLY A 244 -4.43 -11.09 9.69
CA GLY A 244 -4.76 -12.08 10.72
C GLY A 244 -3.78 -13.24 10.81
N VAL A 245 -2.62 -13.15 10.17
CA VAL A 245 -1.48 -14.05 10.37
C VAL A 245 -0.48 -13.34 11.29
N ASP A 246 -0.21 -13.94 12.44
CA ASP A 246 0.72 -13.42 13.45
C ASP A 246 2.04 -14.19 13.41
N ASN A 247 3.08 -13.54 12.90
CA ASN A 247 4.44 -14.06 12.80
C ASN A 247 5.39 -13.44 13.84
N SER A 248 4.86 -12.87 14.92
CA SER A 248 5.66 -12.18 15.95
C SER A 248 6.62 -13.11 16.70
N ASP A 249 6.28 -14.40 16.81
CA ASP A 249 7.06 -15.42 17.54
C ASP A 249 7.88 -16.35 16.62
N VAL A 250 8.03 -16.01 15.33
CA VAL A 250 8.78 -16.84 14.36
C VAL A 250 10.26 -16.89 14.72
N ASP A 251 10.89 -18.06 14.55
CA ASP A 251 12.33 -18.24 14.74
C ASP A 251 13.12 -17.24 13.87
N SER A 252 14.03 -16.52 14.52
CA SER A 252 14.80 -15.44 13.86
C SER A 252 15.58 -15.90 12.62
N SER A 253 15.95 -17.20 12.52
CA SER A 253 16.62 -17.73 11.33
C SER A 253 15.74 -17.72 10.08
N ARG A 254 14.42 -17.80 10.24
CA ARG A 254 13.44 -17.75 9.14
C ARG A 254 13.16 -16.36 8.63
N LEU A 255 13.59 -15.32 9.35
CA LEU A 255 13.46 -13.91 8.96
C LEU A 255 14.53 -13.47 7.93
N TYR A 256 15.44 -14.38 7.54
CA TYR A 256 16.57 -14.07 6.67
C TYR A 256 16.72 -15.12 5.57
N THR A 257 16.28 -14.77 4.37
CA THR A 257 16.38 -15.63 3.17
C THR A 257 17.84 -15.88 2.78
N GLN A 258 18.18 -17.13 2.40
CA GLN A 258 19.53 -17.49 1.99
C GLN A 258 19.69 -17.38 0.45
N PRO A 259 20.88 -17.01 -0.05
CA PRO A 259 21.13 -16.91 -1.50
C PRO A 259 20.87 -18.20 -2.27
N GLU A 260 21.09 -19.36 -1.65
CA GLU A 260 20.86 -20.69 -2.22
C GLU A 260 19.36 -20.95 -2.46
N GLU A 261 18.48 -20.47 -1.58
CA GLU A 261 17.03 -20.59 -1.70
C GLU A 261 16.53 -19.75 -2.87
N VAL A 262 17.04 -18.50 -3.00
CA VAL A 262 16.71 -17.64 -4.14
C VAL A 262 17.18 -18.25 -5.46
N TRP A 263 18.40 -18.84 -5.48
CA TRP A 263 18.92 -19.53 -6.66
C TRP A 263 18.08 -20.74 -7.04
N TYR A 264 17.72 -21.59 -6.10
CA TYR A 264 16.86 -22.76 -6.35
C TYR A 264 15.53 -22.30 -6.97
N SER A 265 14.92 -21.29 -6.40
CA SER A 265 13.65 -20.73 -6.87
C SER A 265 13.80 -20.17 -8.28
N TYR A 266 14.84 -19.36 -8.52
CA TYR A 266 15.14 -18.79 -9.85
C TYR A 266 15.31 -19.91 -10.90
N GLN A 267 16.08 -20.95 -10.56
CA GLN A 267 16.36 -22.06 -11.45
C GLN A 267 15.08 -22.84 -11.81
N GLU A 268 14.21 -23.11 -10.84
CA GLU A 268 12.98 -23.89 -11.06
C GLU A 268 11.92 -23.09 -11.83
N LEU A 269 11.72 -21.84 -11.46
CA LEU A 269 10.70 -20.99 -12.09
C LEU A 269 11.12 -20.54 -13.50
N SER A 270 12.40 -20.36 -13.75
CA SER A 270 12.92 -20.04 -15.11
C SER A 270 12.71 -21.16 -16.13
N LYS A 271 12.36 -22.39 -15.69
CA LYS A 271 12.00 -23.49 -16.60
C LYS A 271 10.61 -23.28 -17.23
N VAL A 272 9.79 -22.40 -16.70
CA VAL A 272 8.44 -22.10 -17.24
C VAL A 272 8.57 -21.14 -18.42
N PRO A 273 8.20 -21.54 -19.63
CA PRO A 273 8.31 -20.68 -20.80
C PRO A 273 7.44 -19.42 -20.65
N ASN A 274 8.02 -18.26 -20.94
CA ASN A 274 7.38 -16.94 -20.82
C ASN A 274 6.94 -16.57 -19.40
N GLY A 275 7.28 -17.37 -18.38
CA GLY A 275 7.01 -17.04 -16.97
C GLY A 275 7.68 -15.72 -16.57
N MET A 276 6.96 -14.88 -15.88
CA MET A 276 7.47 -13.66 -15.22
C MET A 276 7.28 -13.83 -13.72
N PHE A 277 8.33 -13.60 -12.95
CA PHE A 277 8.27 -13.75 -11.50
C PHE A 277 9.17 -12.74 -10.78
N SER A 278 8.77 -12.36 -9.57
CA SER A 278 9.53 -11.55 -8.62
C SER A 278 9.55 -12.25 -7.27
N CYS A 279 10.56 -11.98 -6.47
CA CYS A 279 10.80 -12.59 -5.17
C CYS A 279 10.66 -11.57 -4.04
N ALA A 280 9.73 -11.80 -3.14
CA ALA A 280 9.71 -11.17 -1.82
C ALA A 280 10.62 -12.00 -0.91
N ALA A 281 11.85 -11.54 -0.73
CA ALA A 281 12.82 -12.18 0.15
C ALA A 281 12.81 -11.51 1.51
N SER A 282 12.80 -12.30 2.59
CA SER A 282 12.91 -11.78 3.95
C SER A 282 14.36 -11.41 4.27
N PHE A 283 14.55 -10.21 4.78
CA PHE A 283 15.83 -9.68 5.24
C PHE A 283 15.72 -8.92 6.58
N GLY A 284 14.84 -9.42 7.48
CA GLY A 284 14.53 -8.82 8.77
C GLY A 284 13.36 -7.83 8.72
N ASN A 285 12.64 -7.75 7.62
CA ASN A 285 11.46 -6.91 7.45
C ASN A 285 10.26 -7.46 8.26
N VAL A 286 9.40 -6.54 8.71
CA VAL A 286 8.28 -6.81 9.62
C VAL A 286 7.04 -6.07 9.15
N HIS A 287 5.88 -6.74 9.21
CA HIS A 287 4.58 -6.13 8.96
C HIS A 287 4.03 -5.42 10.21
N GLY A 288 3.19 -4.42 10.02
CA GLY A 288 2.46 -3.74 11.09
C GLY A 288 3.22 -2.64 11.79
N VAL A 289 2.83 -2.37 13.03
CA VAL A 289 3.43 -1.32 13.88
C VAL A 289 4.44 -1.94 14.83
N TYR A 290 5.68 -1.53 14.74
CA TYR A 290 6.75 -1.99 15.63
C TYR A 290 7.45 -0.82 16.33
N ALA A 291 8.04 -1.11 17.49
CA ALA A 291 8.84 -0.12 18.20
C ALA A 291 10.19 0.07 17.50
N PRO A 292 10.68 1.31 17.37
CA PRO A 292 12.02 1.56 16.82
C PRO A 292 13.08 0.73 17.54
N GLY A 293 13.93 0.03 16.77
CA GLY A 293 15.00 -0.82 17.28
C GLY A 293 14.65 -2.29 17.47
N ASN A 294 13.40 -2.70 17.22
CA ASN A 294 13.00 -4.12 17.26
C ASN A 294 13.19 -4.83 15.91
N VAL A 295 13.57 -4.09 14.87
CA VAL A 295 13.78 -4.60 13.51
C VAL A 295 15.22 -4.40 13.13
N ASP A 296 15.89 -5.47 12.74
CA ASP A 296 17.27 -5.46 12.21
C ASP A 296 17.22 -5.78 10.71
N LEU A 297 16.99 -4.73 9.90
CA LEU A 297 16.99 -4.85 8.46
C LEU A 297 18.40 -5.13 7.94
N GLN A 298 18.55 -6.22 7.19
CA GLN A 298 19.81 -6.62 6.56
C GLN A 298 19.67 -6.70 5.03
N PRO A 299 19.47 -5.60 4.32
CA PRO A 299 19.27 -5.61 2.87
C PRO A 299 20.52 -6.07 2.09
N VAL A 300 21.67 -6.25 2.75
CA VAL A 300 22.86 -6.93 2.22
C VAL A 300 22.55 -8.37 1.74
N ILE A 301 21.53 -9.02 2.31
CA ILE A 301 21.05 -10.35 1.89
C ILE A 301 20.61 -10.33 0.43
N LEU A 302 19.91 -9.27 0.01
CA LEU A 302 19.46 -9.08 -1.36
C LEU A 302 20.67 -8.95 -2.31
N HIS A 303 21.67 -8.17 -1.95
CA HIS A 303 22.93 -8.06 -2.74
C HIS A 303 23.65 -9.39 -2.84
N ASN A 304 23.77 -10.15 -1.75
CA ASN A 304 24.40 -11.46 -1.75
C ASN A 304 23.65 -12.44 -2.67
N SER A 305 22.32 -12.43 -2.65
CA SER A 305 21.48 -13.25 -3.50
C SER A 305 21.63 -12.88 -4.98
N GLN A 306 21.65 -11.60 -5.34
CA GLN A 306 21.92 -11.15 -6.71
C GLN A 306 23.28 -11.61 -7.20
N LYS A 307 24.31 -11.39 -6.38
CA LYS A 307 25.67 -11.83 -6.71
C LYS A 307 25.74 -13.33 -6.93
N TYR A 308 25.14 -14.12 -6.03
CA TYR A 308 25.14 -15.58 -6.13
C TYR A 308 24.46 -16.06 -7.41
N ILE A 309 23.27 -15.53 -7.74
CA ILE A 309 22.55 -15.88 -8.97
C ILE A 309 23.36 -15.44 -10.19
N SER A 310 23.90 -14.22 -10.20
CA SER A 310 24.70 -13.70 -11.30
C SER A 310 25.91 -14.58 -11.58
N GLU A 311 26.64 -15.00 -10.55
CA GLU A 311 27.78 -15.93 -10.69
C GLU A 311 27.36 -17.27 -11.30
N LYS A 312 26.24 -17.84 -10.87
CA LYS A 312 25.67 -19.08 -11.44
C LYS A 312 25.26 -18.94 -12.91
N LEU A 313 24.83 -17.73 -13.32
CA LEU A 313 24.45 -17.41 -14.70
C LEU A 313 25.63 -16.95 -15.58
N GLY A 314 26.86 -16.94 -15.06
CA GLY A 314 28.07 -16.55 -15.79
C GLY A 314 28.38 -15.06 -15.76
N GLY A 315 27.82 -14.29 -14.80
CA GLY A 315 28.20 -12.92 -14.44
C GLY A 315 27.79 -11.83 -15.43
N LYS A 316 26.86 -12.10 -16.36
CA LYS A 316 26.47 -11.13 -17.40
C LYS A 316 25.48 -10.06 -16.91
N ASP A 317 24.54 -10.43 -16.05
CA ASP A 317 23.59 -9.54 -15.43
C ASP A 317 23.92 -9.44 -13.93
N PRO A 318 24.24 -8.27 -13.39
CA PRO A 318 24.55 -8.10 -11.97
C PRO A 318 23.30 -8.19 -11.09
N LEU A 319 22.10 -7.99 -11.64
CA LEU A 319 20.83 -7.96 -10.92
C LEU A 319 19.77 -8.83 -11.63
N PRO A 320 19.97 -10.16 -11.69
CA PRO A 320 19.09 -11.05 -12.48
C PRO A 320 17.69 -11.21 -11.91
N MET A 321 17.48 -11.00 -10.57
CA MET A 321 16.19 -11.11 -9.91
C MET A 321 15.52 -9.76 -9.75
N TRP A 322 14.19 -9.69 -9.88
CA TRP A 322 13.37 -8.61 -9.37
C TRP A 322 13.00 -8.93 -7.92
N PHE A 323 13.49 -8.13 -7.00
CA PHE A 323 13.11 -8.25 -5.59
C PHE A 323 11.94 -7.36 -5.22
N VAL A 324 11.24 -7.76 -4.18
CA VAL A 324 10.14 -7.01 -3.55
C VAL A 324 10.47 -6.82 -2.07
N PHE A 325 10.21 -5.62 -1.56
CA PHE A 325 10.36 -5.27 -0.16
C PHE A 325 8.98 -5.24 0.51
N HIS A 326 8.68 -6.24 1.35
CA HIS A 326 7.51 -6.25 2.21
C HIS A 326 7.81 -5.56 3.54
N GLY A 327 6.76 -5.08 4.24
CA GLY A 327 6.92 -4.38 5.51
C GLY A 327 7.75 -3.10 5.40
N GLY A 328 7.63 -2.38 4.29
CA GLY A 328 8.42 -1.18 4.02
C GLY A 328 8.07 0.04 4.87
N SER A 329 6.86 0.08 5.48
CA SER A 329 6.42 1.16 6.35
C SER A 329 7.37 1.33 7.54
N GLY A 330 7.79 2.58 7.83
CA GLY A 330 8.68 2.87 8.96
C GLY A 330 10.16 2.62 8.73
N SER A 331 10.57 2.04 7.59
CA SER A 331 11.97 1.78 7.26
C SER A 331 12.77 3.08 7.05
N SER A 332 14.09 3.02 7.33
CA SER A 332 14.98 4.16 7.08
C SER A 332 15.15 4.41 5.56
N VAL A 333 15.41 5.66 5.19
CA VAL A 333 15.69 6.01 3.78
C VAL A 333 16.95 5.31 3.27
N GLU A 334 17.92 5.12 4.15
CA GLU A 334 19.18 4.45 3.86
C GLU A 334 18.96 2.97 3.52
N ASP A 335 18.17 2.26 4.32
CA ASP A 335 17.84 0.84 4.08
C ASP A 335 17.02 0.66 2.79
N ILE A 336 16.05 1.56 2.55
CA ILE A 336 15.26 1.56 1.33
C ILE A 336 16.17 1.73 0.09
N ARG A 337 17.08 2.70 0.11
CA ARG A 337 18.02 2.93 -1.00
C ARG A 337 18.92 1.73 -1.24
N TYR A 338 19.47 1.17 -0.17
CA TYR A 338 20.34 0.02 -0.27
C TYR A 338 19.61 -1.22 -0.82
N ALA A 339 18.36 -1.43 -0.42
CA ALA A 339 17.52 -2.50 -0.98
C ALA A 339 17.20 -2.25 -2.48
N ILE A 340 16.93 -1.01 -2.88
CA ILE A 340 16.68 -0.64 -4.28
C ILE A 340 17.93 -0.89 -5.14
N GLU A 341 19.12 -0.55 -4.64
CA GLU A 341 20.39 -0.83 -5.30
C GLU A 341 20.62 -2.34 -5.49
N ALA A 342 20.01 -3.17 -4.65
CA ALA A 342 20.01 -4.64 -4.79
C ALA A 342 18.92 -5.16 -5.75
N GLY A 343 18.18 -4.30 -6.46
CA GLY A 343 17.19 -4.70 -7.44
C GLY A 343 15.77 -4.86 -6.89
N VAL A 344 15.45 -4.21 -5.77
CA VAL A 344 14.05 -4.06 -5.33
C VAL A 344 13.32 -3.15 -6.30
N VAL A 345 12.27 -3.68 -6.93
CA VAL A 345 11.44 -2.98 -7.94
C VAL A 345 10.04 -2.64 -7.45
N LYS A 346 9.62 -3.22 -6.33
CA LYS A 346 8.35 -2.98 -5.65
C LYS A 346 8.58 -2.88 -4.14
N MET A 347 7.90 -1.95 -3.49
CA MET A 347 7.91 -1.82 -2.04
C MET A 347 6.49 -1.69 -1.52
N ASN A 348 6.08 -2.59 -0.62
CA ASN A 348 4.75 -2.55 -0.01
C ASN A 348 4.65 -1.48 1.06
N ILE A 349 3.57 -0.70 1.01
CA ILE A 349 3.25 0.38 1.94
C ILE A 349 1.78 0.25 2.34
N ASP A 350 1.51 -0.28 3.52
CA ASP A 350 0.15 -0.39 4.06
C ASP A 350 -0.03 0.44 5.34
N THR A 351 0.67 0.10 6.41
CA THR A 351 0.51 0.75 7.73
C THR A 351 0.58 2.28 7.65
N ASP A 352 1.53 2.81 6.92
CA ASP A 352 1.69 4.25 6.74
C ASP A 352 0.52 4.90 5.97
N THR A 353 -0.08 4.18 5.01
CA THR A 353 -1.25 4.68 4.27
C THR A 353 -2.51 4.62 5.11
N GLN A 354 -2.69 3.60 5.95
CA GLN A 354 -3.77 3.51 6.93
C GLN A 354 -3.67 4.67 7.95
N TRP A 355 -2.46 4.93 8.45
CA TRP A 355 -2.21 6.06 9.34
C TRP A 355 -2.51 7.40 8.68
N ALA A 356 -2.06 7.62 7.45
CA ALA A 356 -2.32 8.84 6.70
C ALA A 356 -3.84 9.04 6.46
N PHE A 357 -4.57 7.96 6.18
CA PHE A 357 -6.03 8.00 6.05
C PHE A 357 -6.69 8.45 7.36
N TRP A 358 -6.33 7.83 8.48
CA TRP A 358 -6.87 8.17 9.79
C TRP A 358 -6.54 9.61 10.20
N ASP A 359 -5.27 10.05 10.00
CA ASP A 359 -4.83 11.41 10.34
C ASP A 359 -5.63 12.48 9.58
N GLY A 360 -6.01 12.20 8.35
CA GLY A 360 -6.85 13.10 7.61
C GLY A 360 -8.28 13.23 8.11
N ILE A 361 -8.89 12.11 8.47
CA ILE A 361 -10.21 12.12 9.09
C ILE A 361 -10.14 12.93 10.40
N ARG A 362 -9.15 12.63 11.24
CA ARG A 362 -8.90 13.35 12.49
C ARG A 362 -8.69 14.85 12.25
N GLY A 363 -7.84 15.20 11.30
CA GLY A 363 -7.54 16.58 10.95
C GLY A 363 -8.77 17.35 10.41
N TYR A 364 -9.67 16.65 9.70
CA TYR A 364 -10.94 17.20 9.25
C TYR A 364 -11.87 17.48 10.45
N GLU A 365 -12.06 16.52 11.34
CA GLU A 365 -12.92 16.66 12.52
C GLU A 365 -12.44 17.77 13.45
N VAL A 366 -11.14 17.87 13.71
CA VAL A 366 -10.57 18.95 14.52
C VAL A 366 -10.83 20.32 13.89
N ARG A 367 -10.63 20.46 12.58
CA ARG A 367 -10.92 21.74 11.88
C ARG A 367 -12.40 22.08 11.90
N ARG A 368 -13.28 21.09 11.71
CA ARG A 368 -14.73 21.27 11.79
C ARG A 368 -15.16 21.72 13.19
N LEU A 369 -14.64 21.05 14.23
CA LEU A 369 -14.91 21.43 15.61
C LEU A 369 -14.44 22.87 15.89
N PHE A 370 -13.25 23.25 15.43
CA PHE A 370 -12.70 24.58 15.57
C PHE A 370 -13.57 25.64 14.85
N LEU A 371 -14.03 25.34 13.63
CA LEU A 371 -14.96 26.21 12.89
C LEU A 371 -16.29 26.38 13.63
N ILE A 372 -16.86 25.29 14.13
CA ILE A 372 -18.10 25.32 14.89
C ILE A 372 -17.90 26.19 16.18
N LEU A 373 -16.85 25.95 16.94
CA LEU A 373 -16.53 26.70 18.14
C LEU A 373 -16.28 28.19 17.83
N SER A 374 -15.59 28.52 16.74
CA SER A 374 -15.34 29.92 16.36
C SER A 374 -16.63 30.68 15.99
N VAL A 375 -17.58 29.98 15.36
CA VAL A 375 -18.90 30.54 15.07
C VAL A 375 -19.70 30.77 16.39
N PHE A 376 -19.71 29.80 17.31
CA PHE A 376 -20.41 29.92 18.58
C PHE A 376 -19.79 30.94 19.54
N LEU A 377 -18.48 31.13 19.50
CA LEU A 377 -17.73 32.06 20.32
C LEU A 377 -17.63 33.47 19.70
N SER A 378 -18.10 33.66 18.47
CA SER A 378 -18.11 34.97 17.81
C SER A 378 -19.19 35.86 18.46
N PRO A 379 -18.89 37.13 18.76
CA PRO A 379 -19.87 38.08 19.27
C PRO A 379 -21.08 38.29 18.36
N SER A 380 -21.00 37.92 17.10
CA SER A 380 -22.04 38.00 16.06
C SER A 380 -22.73 36.66 15.77
N ALA A 381 -22.54 35.63 16.60
CA ALA A 381 -23.08 34.29 16.42
C ALA A 381 -24.60 34.18 16.15
N PRO A 382 -25.48 35.00 16.78
CA PRO A 382 -26.92 34.89 16.51
C PRO A 382 -27.33 35.21 15.07
N ALA A 383 -26.57 36.03 14.35
CA ALA A 383 -26.91 36.46 12.98
C ALA A 383 -26.44 35.46 11.91
N LEU A 384 -25.43 34.62 12.20
CA LEU A 384 -24.89 33.67 11.25
C LEU A 384 -25.58 32.29 11.22
N LEU A 385 -26.28 31.95 12.33
CA LEU A 385 -26.99 30.67 12.43
C LEU A 385 -28.26 30.59 11.56
N SER A 386 -28.80 31.70 11.10
CA SER A 386 -29.97 31.73 10.21
C SER A 386 -29.64 31.48 8.73
N CYS A 387 -28.38 31.67 8.32
CA CYS A 387 -27.96 31.54 6.89
C CYS A 387 -27.32 30.22 6.50
N SER A 388 -26.91 29.35 7.43
CA SER A 388 -26.03 28.21 7.08
C SER A 388 -26.70 26.86 6.95
N PHE A 389 -28.03 26.74 7.20
CA PHE A 389 -28.71 25.45 7.10
C PHE A 389 -29.16 25.07 5.68
N ASP A 390 -29.31 26.04 4.77
CA ASP A 390 -29.80 25.76 3.42
C ASP A 390 -28.72 25.30 2.42
N ASN A 391 -27.43 25.44 2.76
CA ASN A 391 -26.31 25.08 1.87
C ASN A 391 -25.53 23.81 2.26
N ALA A 392 -25.99 23.04 3.24
CA ALA A 392 -25.27 21.87 3.73
C ALA A 392 -25.26 20.67 2.73
N HIS A 393 -26.21 20.63 1.78
CA HIS A 393 -26.31 19.56 0.79
C HIS A 393 -25.28 19.65 -0.36
N GLY A 394 -24.74 20.83 -0.64
CA GLY A 394 -23.75 21.05 -1.71
C GLY A 394 -22.30 20.74 -1.27
N LEU A 395 -22.03 20.72 0.02
CA LEU A 395 -20.67 20.53 0.56
C LEU A 395 -20.20 19.06 0.61
N TRP A 396 -21.13 18.10 0.59
CA TRP A 396 -20.78 16.67 0.71
C TRP A 396 -20.12 16.06 -0.52
N SER A 397 -20.44 16.55 -1.73
CA SER A 397 -19.88 16.00 -2.97
C SER A 397 -18.46 16.50 -3.31
N GLY A 398 -18.06 17.67 -2.77
CA GLY A 398 -16.73 18.26 -3.00
C GLY A 398 -15.66 17.84 -1.97
N ILE A 399 -16.09 17.36 -0.82
CA ILE A 399 -15.19 17.11 0.34
C ILE A 399 -14.46 15.77 0.24
N SER A 400 -15.05 14.77 -0.42
CA SER A 400 -14.45 13.43 -0.50
C SER A 400 -13.20 13.38 -1.36
N ALA A 401 -13.12 14.15 -2.45
CA ALA A 401 -11.98 14.10 -3.35
C ALA A 401 -10.81 14.99 -2.90
N LEU A 402 -11.09 16.22 -2.47
CA LEU A 402 -10.03 17.21 -2.17
C LEU A 402 -9.19 16.88 -0.92
N HIS A 403 -9.77 16.20 0.08
CA HIS A 403 -9.08 15.91 1.33
C HIS A 403 -8.24 14.65 1.31
N PHE A 404 -8.60 13.67 0.47
CA PHE A 404 -7.82 12.45 0.31
C PHE A 404 -6.51 12.72 -0.44
N THR A 405 -6.54 13.59 -1.44
CA THR A 405 -5.35 14.01 -2.20
C THR A 405 -4.33 14.75 -1.31
N THR A 406 -4.85 15.56 -0.36
CA THR A 406 -3.98 16.29 0.57
C THR A 406 -3.32 15.36 1.59
N LEU A 407 -3.88 14.20 1.85
CA LEU A 407 -3.45 13.22 2.84
C LEU A 407 -2.30 12.33 2.38
N LEU A 408 -2.44 11.74 1.21
CA LEU A 408 -1.35 10.99 0.58
C LEU A 408 -0.23 11.92 0.09
N CYS A 409 -0.51 13.22 -0.02
CA CYS A 409 0.45 14.25 -0.42
C CYS A 409 1.09 15.00 0.76
N SER A 410 0.84 14.61 2.01
CA SER A 410 1.60 15.14 3.16
C SER A 410 3.06 14.68 3.09
N PRO A 411 4.04 15.60 3.25
CA PRO A 411 5.44 15.38 2.84
C PRO A 411 6.21 14.18 3.40
N PRO A 412 5.85 13.51 4.51
CA PRO A 412 6.81 12.58 5.07
C PRO A 412 6.95 11.22 4.36
N LEU A 413 5.95 10.71 3.64
CA LEU A 413 5.99 9.31 3.24
C LEU A 413 6.16 9.05 1.76
N ILE A 414 5.22 9.47 0.93
CA ILE A 414 5.33 9.21 -0.52
C ILE A 414 6.46 10.05 -1.11
N SER A 415 6.76 11.23 -0.53
CA SER A 415 7.93 12.01 -0.92
C SER A 415 9.26 11.32 -0.58
N ARG A 416 9.34 10.50 0.48
CA ARG A 416 10.57 9.77 0.81
C ARG A 416 10.84 8.63 -0.16
N VAL A 417 9.83 7.85 -0.51
CA VAL A 417 10.01 6.69 -1.40
C VAL A 417 10.08 7.09 -2.88
N VAL A 418 9.37 8.14 -3.31
CA VAL A 418 9.30 8.54 -4.72
C VAL A 418 10.19 9.75 -5.05
N CYS A 419 10.30 10.76 -4.16
CA CYS A 419 11.04 11.99 -4.47
C CYS A 419 12.54 11.92 -4.16
N ASP A 420 12.96 11.20 -3.11
CA ASP A 420 14.39 11.14 -2.79
C ASP A 420 15.15 10.21 -3.74
N ASN A 421 14.49 9.19 -4.28
CA ASN A 421 15.08 8.33 -5.31
C ASN A 421 15.14 8.98 -6.70
N VAL A 422 14.26 9.95 -7.01
CA VAL A 422 14.32 10.73 -8.27
C VAL A 422 15.37 11.84 -8.18
N ARG A 423 15.77 12.31 -6.97
CA ARG A 423 16.78 13.36 -6.80
C ARG A 423 18.22 12.88 -6.91
N SER A 424 18.48 11.59 -6.71
CA SER A 424 19.83 11.02 -6.78
C SER A 424 20.23 10.47 -8.15
N GLY A 425 19.35 10.49 -9.13
CA GLY A 425 19.56 9.98 -10.47
C GLY A 425 19.70 11.05 -11.56
N PHE A 426 19.89 12.33 -11.18
CA PHE A 426 20.23 13.41 -12.11
C PHE A 426 21.34 14.29 -11.53
#